data_ae40b8358109159665f68ceaccef1ab9
#
_entry.id   ae40b8358109159665f68ceaccef1ab9
#
_cell.length_a   1.000
_cell.length_b   1.000
_cell.length_c   1.000
_cell.angle_alpha   90.00
_cell.angle_beta   90.00
_cell.angle_gamma   90.00
#
_symmetry.space_group_name_H-M   'P 1'
#
loop_
_entity.id
_entity.type
_entity.pdbx_description
1 polymer ?
#
loop_
_entity_poly.entity_id
_entity_poly.type
_entity_poly.pdbx_seq_one_letter_code
_entity_poly.pdbx_strand_id
1 'polypeptide(L)'
;MTDFQVKVHVNGHIGRLEWSAAVNQETLDRAVSMAADDVLIGRGVHRVEVGLPAPDVKARRAVIRAGFRQEGVRRDAMATDDGYVDVVLYSRLVGDIVTGQGGFSGVMNSVLATKRVIAHCIFRDRRGRILLCNTHYKPDYELPGGVVEKHESPRIGVIREVAEE
;
A
#
# COMPACT_ATOMS: atom_id res chain seq x y z
N MET A 1 10.22 -30.58 -19.48
CA MET A 1 9.88 -29.69 -18.34
C MET A 1 10.25 -28.28 -18.78
N THR A 2 9.26 -27.44 -19.08
CA THR A 2 9.52 -26.04 -19.43
C THR A 2 10.02 -25.35 -18.15
N ASP A 3 11.25 -24.89 -18.22
CA ASP A 3 11.88 -24.21 -17.09
C ASP A 3 11.15 -22.88 -16.85
N PHE A 4 10.49 -22.74 -15.70
CA PHE A 4 9.77 -21.51 -15.35
C PHE A 4 10.78 -20.41 -15.09
N GLN A 5 10.64 -19.32 -15.81
CA GLN A 5 11.56 -18.20 -15.69
C GLN A 5 10.80 -16.88 -15.52
N VAL A 6 11.23 -16.08 -14.55
CA VAL A 6 10.84 -14.68 -14.42
C VAL A 6 11.70 -13.85 -15.36
N LYS A 7 11.06 -13.17 -16.30
CA LYS A 7 11.73 -12.24 -17.23
C LYS A 7 12.01 -10.92 -16.52
N VAL A 8 13.16 -10.33 -16.83
CA VAL A 8 13.57 -9.04 -16.28
C VAL A 8 13.86 -8.09 -17.42
N HIS A 9 13.19 -6.95 -17.43
CA HIS A 9 13.43 -5.85 -18.34
C HIS A 9 14.06 -4.68 -17.57
N VAL A 10 15.29 -4.32 -17.90
CA VAL A 10 15.99 -3.21 -17.25
C VAL A 10 15.97 -1.99 -18.17
N ASN A 11 15.52 -0.85 -17.63
CA ASN A 11 15.58 0.44 -18.31
C ASN A 11 16.16 1.48 -17.33
N GLY A 12 17.39 1.90 -17.58
CA GLY A 12 18.13 2.79 -16.70
C GLY A 12 18.32 2.19 -15.30
N HIS A 13 17.71 2.79 -14.30
CA HIS A 13 17.83 2.39 -12.89
C HIS A 13 16.69 1.52 -12.39
N ILE A 14 15.78 1.10 -13.29
CA ILE A 14 14.56 0.37 -12.94
C ILE A 14 14.52 -0.96 -13.67
N GLY A 15 14.37 -2.05 -12.94
CA GLY A 15 14.05 -3.37 -13.44
C GLY A 15 12.55 -3.66 -13.32
N ARG A 16 11.96 -4.32 -14.31
CA ARG A 16 10.58 -4.80 -14.28
C ARG A 16 10.54 -6.30 -14.39
N LEU A 17 9.76 -6.94 -13.53
CA LEU A 17 9.57 -8.38 -13.54
C LEU A 17 8.29 -8.73 -14.29
N GLU A 18 8.38 -9.76 -15.12
CA GLU A 18 7.25 -10.34 -15.85
C GLU A 18 7.33 -11.86 -15.87
N TRP A 19 6.19 -12.53 -15.78
CA TRP A 19 6.06 -13.99 -15.99
C TRP A 19 4.67 -14.33 -16.48
N SER A 20 4.54 -15.44 -17.20
CA SER A 20 3.27 -15.84 -17.82
C SER A 20 2.85 -17.28 -17.54
N ALA A 21 3.69 -18.09 -16.88
CA ALA A 21 3.39 -19.50 -16.66
C ALA A 21 2.81 -19.75 -15.27
N ALA A 22 1.80 -20.61 -15.20
CA ALA A 22 1.24 -21.10 -13.95
C ALA A 22 2.17 -22.17 -13.36
N VAL A 23 2.78 -21.85 -12.20
CA VAL A 23 3.62 -22.77 -11.42
C VAL A 23 3.07 -22.89 -10.00
N ASN A 24 3.58 -23.81 -9.19
CA ASN A 24 3.20 -23.86 -7.77
C ASN A 24 3.73 -22.63 -7.00
N GLN A 25 3.19 -22.39 -5.82
CA GLN A 25 3.55 -21.20 -5.02
C GLN A 25 5.04 -21.15 -4.66
N GLU A 26 5.61 -22.27 -4.26
CA GLU A 26 7.02 -22.35 -3.84
C GLU A 26 7.98 -22.00 -4.99
N THR A 27 7.72 -22.54 -6.18
CA THR A 27 8.51 -22.24 -7.37
C THR A 27 8.42 -20.75 -7.71
N LEU A 28 7.22 -20.16 -7.62
CA LEU A 28 7.02 -18.75 -7.90
C LEU A 28 7.74 -17.87 -6.87
N ASP A 29 7.59 -18.15 -5.58
CA ASP A 29 8.23 -17.41 -4.50
C ASP A 29 9.76 -17.39 -4.68
N ARG A 30 10.33 -18.56 -4.97
CA ARG A 30 11.78 -18.69 -5.20
C ARG A 30 12.24 -17.93 -6.45
N ALA A 31 11.54 -18.08 -7.56
CA ALA A 31 11.93 -17.45 -8.81
C ALA A 31 11.83 -15.91 -8.75
N VAL A 32 10.78 -15.37 -8.12
CA VAL A 32 10.62 -13.92 -7.92
C VAL A 32 11.72 -13.37 -7.01
N SER A 33 12.02 -14.04 -5.89
CA SER A 33 13.09 -13.61 -4.99
C SER A 33 14.45 -13.60 -5.70
N MET A 34 14.79 -14.68 -6.40
CA MET A 34 16.06 -14.78 -7.13
C MET A 34 16.19 -13.74 -8.22
N ALA A 35 15.11 -13.49 -8.99
CA ALA A 35 15.11 -12.47 -10.04
C ALA A 35 15.29 -11.05 -9.46
N ALA A 36 14.63 -10.75 -8.35
CA ALA A 36 14.79 -9.47 -7.67
C ALA A 36 16.22 -9.26 -7.14
N ASP A 37 16.79 -10.27 -6.50
CA ASP A 37 18.16 -10.23 -5.98
C ASP A 37 19.20 -10.10 -7.11
N ASP A 38 19.03 -10.84 -8.21
CA ASP A 38 19.91 -10.72 -9.39
C ASP A 38 19.92 -9.30 -9.94
N VAL A 39 18.75 -8.68 -10.04
CA VAL A 39 18.63 -7.32 -10.59
C VAL A 39 19.20 -6.27 -9.64
N LEU A 40 18.81 -6.30 -8.38
CA LEU A 40 19.21 -5.29 -7.40
C LEU A 40 20.67 -5.43 -7.01
N ILE A 41 21.12 -6.65 -6.70
CA ILE A 41 22.45 -6.92 -6.18
C ILE A 41 23.41 -7.29 -7.31
N GLY A 42 23.00 -8.21 -8.18
CA GLY A 42 23.86 -8.73 -9.25
C GLY A 42 24.13 -7.72 -10.36
N ARG A 43 23.14 -6.91 -10.75
CA ARG A 43 23.27 -5.89 -11.82
C ARG A 43 23.34 -4.46 -11.29
N GLY A 44 23.25 -4.23 -9.97
CA GLY A 44 23.33 -2.91 -9.37
C GLY A 44 22.20 -1.96 -9.73
N VAL A 45 21.02 -2.49 -10.07
CA VAL A 45 19.84 -1.69 -10.38
C VAL A 45 19.26 -1.15 -9.08
N HIS A 46 18.84 0.11 -9.05
CA HIS A 46 18.37 0.77 -7.83
C HIS A 46 17.01 0.25 -7.36
N ARG A 47 16.11 -0.10 -8.30
CA ARG A 47 14.70 -0.40 -8.05
C ARG A 47 14.19 -1.51 -8.95
N VAL A 48 13.38 -2.40 -8.39
CA VAL A 48 12.62 -3.41 -9.15
C VAL A 48 11.14 -3.19 -8.92
N GLU A 49 10.38 -3.24 -10.00
CA GLU A 49 8.93 -3.02 -10.02
C GLU A 49 8.19 -4.22 -10.60
N VAL A 50 6.94 -4.39 -10.17
CA VAL A 50 5.97 -5.29 -10.80
C VAL A 50 4.56 -4.77 -10.59
N GLY A 51 3.73 -4.85 -11.63
CA GLY A 51 2.30 -4.61 -11.57
C GLY A 51 1.55 -5.92 -11.70
N LEU A 52 0.68 -6.24 -10.75
CA LEU A 52 -0.04 -7.51 -10.70
C LEU A 52 -1.55 -7.29 -10.67
N PRO A 53 -2.34 -8.11 -11.38
CA PRO A 53 -3.78 -8.07 -11.25
C PRO A 53 -4.22 -8.27 -9.80
N ALA A 54 -5.15 -7.44 -9.32
CA ALA A 54 -5.63 -7.53 -7.95
C ALA A 54 -6.17 -8.92 -7.55
N PRO A 55 -6.86 -9.67 -8.45
CA PRO A 55 -7.30 -11.04 -8.17
C PRO A 55 -6.18 -12.07 -8.08
N ASP A 56 -4.99 -11.80 -8.62
CA ASP A 56 -3.87 -12.77 -8.58
C ASP A 56 -3.20 -12.81 -7.20
N VAL A 57 -3.89 -13.42 -6.24
CA VAL A 57 -3.43 -13.57 -4.86
C VAL A 57 -2.10 -14.33 -4.78
N LYS A 58 -1.87 -15.27 -5.71
CA LYS A 58 -0.67 -16.11 -5.73
C LYS A 58 0.57 -15.30 -6.09
N ALA A 59 0.50 -14.53 -7.17
CA ALA A 59 1.58 -13.65 -7.59
C ALA A 59 1.85 -12.55 -6.53
N ARG A 60 0.78 -11.96 -5.98
CA ARG A 60 0.90 -10.96 -4.92
C ARG A 60 1.57 -11.50 -3.66
N ARG A 61 1.28 -12.74 -3.26
CA ARG A 61 1.99 -13.40 -2.15
C ARG A 61 3.47 -13.59 -2.43
N ALA A 62 3.83 -13.99 -3.66
CA ALA A 62 5.21 -14.21 -4.02
C ALA A 62 6.06 -12.93 -3.92
N VAL A 63 5.57 -11.80 -4.45
CA VAL A 63 6.28 -10.53 -4.37
C VAL A 63 6.38 -10.01 -2.93
N ILE A 64 5.32 -10.15 -2.13
CA ILE A 64 5.33 -9.79 -0.71
C ILE A 64 6.41 -10.60 0.05
N ARG A 65 6.49 -11.91 -0.18
CA ARG A 65 7.51 -12.77 0.43
C ARG A 65 8.92 -12.46 -0.04
N ALA A 66 9.07 -11.98 -1.27
CA ALA A 66 10.34 -11.48 -1.79
C ALA A 66 10.72 -10.07 -1.29
N GLY A 67 9.96 -9.49 -0.34
CA GLY A 67 10.24 -8.21 0.29
C GLY A 67 9.78 -6.99 -0.48
N PHE A 68 8.95 -7.16 -1.51
CA PHE A 68 8.36 -6.02 -2.21
C PHE A 68 7.32 -5.32 -1.34
N ARG A 69 7.25 -4.01 -1.46
CA ARG A 69 6.28 -3.16 -0.80
C ARG A 69 5.21 -2.72 -1.79
N GLN A 70 3.97 -2.70 -1.34
CA GLN A 70 2.86 -2.16 -2.13
C GLN A 70 2.95 -0.63 -2.15
N GLU A 71 2.84 -0.02 -3.32
CA GLU A 71 2.92 1.44 -3.48
C GLU A 71 1.59 2.07 -3.93
N GLY A 72 0.71 1.28 -4.51
CA GLY A 72 -0.57 1.82 -4.95
C GLY A 72 -1.39 0.83 -5.77
N VAL A 73 -2.54 1.33 -6.25
CA VAL A 73 -3.45 0.59 -7.11
C VAL A 73 -3.82 1.47 -8.30
N ARG A 74 -3.72 0.91 -9.49
CA ARG A 74 -4.26 1.50 -10.71
C ARG A 74 -5.62 0.86 -10.97
N ARG A 75 -6.68 1.63 -10.82
CA ARG A 75 -8.04 1.15 -11.00
C ARG A 75 -8.31 0.82 -12.46
N ASP A 76 -9.01 -0.30 -12.70
CA ASP A 76 -9.46 -0.76 -14.03
C ASP A 76 -8.36 -0.73 -15.10
N ALA A 77 -7.12 -1.10 -14.72
CA ALA A 77 -5.93 -0.90 -15.55
C ALA A 77 -5.55 -2.11 -16.40
N MET A 78 -6.25 -3.23 -16.25
CA MET A 78 -6.00 -4.44 -17.05
C MET A 78 -7.33 -5.01 -17.57
N ALA A 79 -7.42 -5.19 -18.89
CA ALA A 79 -8.56 -5.86 -19.51
C ALA A 79 -8.51 -7.37 -19.25
N THR A 80 -9.68 -7.95 -19.01
CA THR A 80 -9.92 -9.40 -18.87
C THR A 80 -11.13 -9.78 -19.71
N ASP A 81 -11.42 -11.07 -19.83
CA ASP A 81 -12.60 -11.54 -20.57
C ASP A 81 -13.91 -11.05 -19.93
N ASP A 82 -13.92 -10.82 -18.61
CA ASP A 82 -15.08 -10.37 -17.83
C ASP A 82 -15.13 -8.86 -17.62
N GLY A 83 -14.24 -8.07 -18.22
CA GLY A 83 -14.17 -6.61 -18.06
C GLY A 83 -12.79 -6.11 -17.70
N TYR A 84 -12.71 -5.23 -16.69
CA TYR A 84 -11.45 -4.65 -16.24
C TYR A 84 -11.18 -4.99 -14.79
N VAL A 85 -9.90 -5.11 -14.44
CA VAL A 85 -9.45 -5.34 -13.07
C VAL A 85 -8.37 -4.33 -12.67
N ASP A 86 -8.30 -4.09 -11.37
CA ASP A 86 -7.26 -3.26 -10.79
C ASP A 86 -5.89 -3.91 -10.91
N VAL A 87 -4.86 -3.09 -11.07
CA VAL A 87 -3.45 -3.50 -11.03
C VAL A 87 -2.81 -2.95 -9.77
N VAL A 88 -2.33 -3.84 -8.92
CA VAL A 88 -1.59 -3.48 -7.69
C VAL A 88 -0.12 -3.34 -8.02
N LEU A 89 0.47 -2.20 -7.68
CA LEU A 89 1.86 -1.87 -7.93
C LEU A 89 2.72 -2.22 -6.73
N TYR A 90 3.82 -2.90 -6.98
CA TYR A 90 4.81 -3.29 -5.98
C TYR A 90 6.20 -2.89 -6.42
N SER A 91 7.04 -2.54 -5.46
CA SER A 91 8.46 -2.29 -5.70
C SER A 91 9.33 -2.80 -4.57
N ARG A 92 10.61 -3.02 -4.90
CA ARG A 92 11.68 -3.29 -3.96
C ARG A 92 12.91 -2.48 -4.35
N LEU A 93 13.51 -1.81 -3.38
CA LEU A 93 14.72 -1.01 -3.55
C LEU A 93 15.94 -1.79 -3.06
N VAL A 94 17.11 -1.46 -3.60
CA VAL A 94 18.39 -2.06 -3.19
C VAL A 94 18.68 -1.88 -1.69
N GLY A 95 18.20 -0.78 -1.08
CA GLY A 95 18.36 -0.47 0.35
C GLY A 95 17.24 -1.00 1.25
N ASP A 96 16.26 -1.72 0.72
CA ASP A 96 15.17 -2.24 1.54
C ASP A 96 15.64 -3.38 2.45
N ILE A 97 15.26 -3.29 3.73
CA ILE A 97 15.42 -4.40 4.66
C ILE A 97 14.34 -5.43 4.34
N VAL A 98 14.74 -6.62 3.88
CA VAL A 98 13.82 -7.68 3.44
C VAL A 98 13.75 -8.88 4.39
N THR A 99 14.62 -8.91 5.41
CA THR A 99 14.68 -9.99 6.40
C THR A 99 14.48 -9.49 7.82
N GLY A 100 14.17 -10.39 8.75
CA GLY A 100 13.97 -10.06 10.16
C GLY A 100 12.77 -9.17 10.41
N GLN A 101 12.73 -8.59 11.62
CA GLN A 101 11.60 -7.75 12.07
C GLN A 101 11.41 -6.49 11.20
N GLY A 102 12.50 -5.86 10.77
CA GLY A 102 12.45 -4.67 9.92
C GLY A 102 11.85 -4.95 8.53
N GLY A 103 12.21 -6.07 7.93
CA GLY A 103 11.64 -6.52 6.65
C GLY A 103 10.15 -6.82 6.77
N PHE A 104 9.75 -7.58 7.78
CA PHE A 104 8.35 -7.87 8.05
C PHE A 104 7.52 -6.59 8.24
N SER A 105 7.98 -5.67 9.11
CA SER A 105 7.28 -4.41 9.38
C SER A 105 7.17 -3.52 8.13
N GLY A 106 8.22 -3.44 7.31
CA GLY A 106 8.22 -2.66 6.08
C GLY A 106 7.17 -3.15 5.09
N VAL A 107 7.08 -4.45 4.88
CA VAL A 107 6.08 -5.07 4.00
C VAL A 107 4.68 -4.90 4.58
N MET A 108 4.47 -5.24 5.85
CA MET A 108 3.15 -5.15 6.50
C MET A 108 2.59 -3.72 6.46
N ASN A 109 3.41 -2.72 6.74
CA ASN A 109 2.97 -1.31 6.67
C ASN A 109 2.54 -0.88 5.27
N SER A 110 3.06 -1.52 4.21
CA SER A 110 2.68 -1.21 2.83
C SER A 110 1.36 -1.86 2.39
N VAL A 111 0.95 -2.98 3.01
CA VAL A 111 -0.25 -3.73 2.61
C VAL A 111 -1.43 -3.56 3.57
N LEU A 112 -1.18 -3.05 4.79
CA LEU A 112 -2.26 -2.78 5.74
C LEU A 112 -3.09 -1.58 5.29
N ALA A 113 -4.41 -1.72 5.43
CA ALA A 113 -5.33 -0.63 5.15
C ALA A 113 -5.04 0.58 6.06
N THR A 114 -4.85 1.74 5.46
CA THR A 114 -4.74 3.01 6.19
C THR A 114 -6.14 3.45 6.61
N LYS A 115 -6.34 3.74 7.90
CA LYS A 115 -7.57 4.33 8.42
C LYS A 115 -7.32 5.79 8.77
N ARG A 116 -8.29 6.65 8.48
CA ARG A 116 -8.29 8.01 9.01
C ARG A 116 -8.81 7.96 10.44
N VAL A 117 -8.07 8.56 11.34
CA VAL A 117 -8.53 8.80 12.71
C VAL A 117 -9.21 10.15 12.72
N ILE A 118 -10.44 10.19 13.24
CA ILE A 118 -11.21 11.43 13.42
C ILE A 118 -11.40 11.61 14.93
N ALA A 119 -11.21 12.82 15.41
CA ALA A 119 -11.45 13.19 16.79
C ALA A 119 -12.49 14.30 16.88
N HIS A 120 -13.48 14.12 17.74
CA HIS A 120 -14.53 15.12 17.99
C HIS A 120 -14.48 15.60 19.44
N CYS A 121 -14.92 16.83 19.65
CA CYS A 121 -15.07 17.42 20.97
C CYS A 121 -16.55 17.60 21.32
N ILE A 122 -16.91 17.33 22.58
CA ILE A 122 -18.26 17.58 23.08
C ILE A 122 -18.20 18.77 24.03
N PHE A 123 -18.73 19.91 23.58
CA PHE A 123 -18.91 21.09 24.41
C PHE A 123 -20.34 21.08 24.99
N ARG A 124 -20.45 21.27 26.30
CA ARG A 124 -21.75 21.39 26.97
C ARG A 124 -21.84 22.73 27.71
N ASP A 125 -22.97 23.38 27.57
CA ASP A 125 -23.28 24.54 28.38
C ASP A 125 -23.77 24.16 29.78
N ARG A 126 -24.03 25.16 30.63
CA ARG A 126 -24.53 24.95 31.99
C ARG A 126 -25.94 24.32 32.05
N ARG A 127 -26.67 24.31 30.95
CA ARG A 127 -27.99 23.69 30.80
C ARG A 127 -27.93 22.29 30.17
N GLY A 128 -26.71 21.77 29.91
CA GLY A 128 -26.49 20.45 29.33
C GLY A 128 -26.66 20.39 27.80
N ARG A 129 -26.87 21.51 27.11
CA ARG A 129 -26.98 21.56 25.65
C ARG A 129 -25.60 21.34 25.04
N ILE A 130 -25.57 20.65 23.90
CA ILE A 130 -24.33 20.32 23.15
C ILE A 130 -24.18 21.32 22.00
N LEU A 131 -22.96 21.81 21.80
CA LEU A 131 -22.59 22.59 20.62
C LEU A 131 -22.48 21.67 19.41
N LEU A 132 -23.13 22.06 18.32
CA LEU A 132 -23.04 21.39 17.04
C LEU A 132 -22.66 22.41 15.96
N CYS A 133 -21.83 21.97 15.01
CA CYS A 133 -21.47 22.72 13.82
C CYS A 133 -22.49 22.51 12.71
N ASN A 134 -22.89 23.57 12.01
CA ASN A 134 -23.72 23.53 10.83
C ASN A 134 -22.83 23.53 9.59
N THR A 135 -22.77 22.44 8.86
CA THR A 135 -21.92 22.29 7.68
C THR A 135 -22.67 22.66 6.42
N HIS A 136 -22.04 23.42 5.50
CA HIS A 136 -22.68 23.85 4.24
C HIS A 136 -22.82 22.73 3.19
N TYR A 137 -22.10 21.61 3.35
CA TYR A 137 -22.05 20.52 2.37
C TYR A 137 -22.90 19.29 2.75
N LYS A 138 -23.49 19.29 3.96
CA LYS A 138 -24.38 18.24 4.46
C LYS A 138 -25.60 18.85 5.14
N PRO A 139 -26.77 18.18 5.11
CA PRO A 139 -27.95 18.62 5.83
C PRO A 139 -27.88 18.36 7.34
N ASP A 140 -26.88 17.62 7.79
CA ASP A 140 -26.76 17.16 9.18
C ASP A 140 -25.82 18.08 9.98
N TYR A 141 -26.11 18.14 11.30
CA TYR A 141 -25.22 18.79 12.26
C TYR A 141 -24.12 17.82 12.72
N GLU A 142 -22.91 18.33 12.89
CA GLU A 142 -21.77 17.53 13.35
C GLU A 142 -21.20 18.09 14.66
N LEU A 143 -20.50 17.22 15.42
CA LEU A 143 -19.71 17.67 16.56
C LEU A 143 -18.45 18.37 16.07
N PRO A 144 -17.98 19.44 16.73
CA PRO A 144 -16.71 20.07 16.40
C PRO A 144 -15.55 19.07 16.42
N GLY A 145 -14.69 19.14 15.40
CA GLY A 145 -13.53 18.25 15.26
C GLY A 145 -13.27 17.86 13.82
N GLY A 146 -12.22 17.07 13.62
CA GLY A 146 -11.82 16.69 12.27
C GLY A 146 -10.76 15.59 12.25
N VAL A 147 -10.00 15.53 11.14
CA VAL A 147 -9.02 14.48 10.89
C VAL A 147 -7.76 14.73 11.73
N VAL A 148 -7.36 13.69 12.46
CA VAL A 148 -6.06 13.67 13.16
C VAL A 148 -4.95 13.51 12.14
N GLU A 149 -4.02 14.47 12.10
CA GLU A 149 -2.89 14.45 11.18
C GLU A 149 -1.80 13.45 11.60
N LYS A 150 -0.90 13.18 10.66
CA LYS A 150 0.25 12.33 10.91
C LYS A 150 1.16 13.00 11.95
N HIS A 151 1.56 12.23 12.96
CA HIS A 151 2.44 12.68 14.05
C HIS A 151 1.80 13.55 15.15
N GLU A 152 0.48 13.74 15.15
CA GLU A 152 -0.21 14.35 16.28
C GLU A 152 -1.06 13.33 17.05
N SER A 153 -1.33 13.60 18.32
CA SER A 153 -2.27 12.79 19.11
C SER A 153 -3.72 13.22 18.79
N PRO A 154 -4.73 12.34 18.98
CA PRO A 154 -6.14 12.70 18.78
C PRO A 154 -6.55 13.95 19.59
N ARG A 155 -5.99 14.13 20.79
CA ARG A 155 -6.24 15.31 21.63
C ARG A 155 -5.71 16.59 21.00
N ILE A 156 -4.51 16.55 20.44
CA ILE A 156 -3.90 17.72 19.77
C ILE A 156 -4.69 18.02 18.49
N GLY A 157 -4.99 16.99 17.70
CA GLY A 157 -5.78 17.15 16.46
C GLY A 157 -7.13 17.80 16.72
N VAL A 158 -7.90 17.34 17.70
CA VAL A 158 -9.20 17.95 17.99
C VAL A 158 -9.09 19.40 18.50
N ILE A 159 -8.05 19.75 19.25
CA ILE A 159 -7.83 21.15 19.70
C ILE A 159 -7.53 22.05 18.49
N ARG A 160 -6.70 21.59 17.56
CA ARG A 160 -6.41 22.32 16.31
C ARG A 160 -7.67 22.53 15.49
N GLU A 161 -8.41 21.45 15.18
CA GLU A 161 -9.63 21.50 14.38
C GLU A 161 -10.69 22.46 14.98
N VAL A 162 -10.91 22.36 16.31
CA VAL A 162 -11.85 23.26 17.01
C VAL A 162 -11.41 24.72 16.99
N ALA A 163 -10.10 24.99 16.88
CA ALA A 163 -9.60 26.37 16.78
C ALA A 163 -9.71 26.94 15.35
N GLU A 164 -9.85 26.06 14.34
CA GLU A 164 -10.02 26.41 12.94
C GLU A 164 -11.50 26.65 12.59
N GLU A 165 -12.44 26.05 13.32
CA GLU A 165 -13.91 26.22 13.18
C GLU A 165 -14.42 27.48 13.93
#